data_d696ee9f09dff0d40ce51c99b3628e6d
#
_entry.id   d696ee9f09dff0d40ce51c99b3628e6d
#
_cell.length_a   1.000
_cell.length_b   1.000
_cell.length_c   1.000
_cell.angle_alpha   90.00
_cell.angle_beta   90.00
_cell.angle_gamma   90.00
#
_symmetry.space_group_name_H-M   'P 1'
#
loop_
_entity.id
_entity.type
_entity.pdbx_description
1 polymer ?
#
loop_
_entity_poly.entity_id
_entity_poly.type
_entity_poly.pdbx_seq_one_letter_code
_entity_poly.pdbx_strand_id
1 'polypeptide(L)'
;IRDSMTEKQQSMAAAAFAKRWEGRGYEKGESQTFWIELLTEIFGVESPSVFITFEQQAQLDHTSFIDGMIPSTHVMIEQKSLGKDLRQAIKQSDGSLLTPFQQAQRYSAVLPYSERPRWIVTCNFAEFDVYDMENPKGEPSRILLKDLEKEYYRLQFLVEQQGIHLQREMEVSMKAGEIVGKLYDAFVTQYDADDPQSLRYLNILCVRLVFCLYAEDAGIFGKRDMFHDFLAHYQTEDMRMALVQLFE
;
A
#
# COMPACT_ATOMS: atom_id res chain seq x y z
N ILE A 1 8.72 -9.82 17.52
CA ILE A 1 8.54 -8.74 16.53
C ILE A 1 9.87 -8.64 15.81
N ARG A 2 9.97 -9.16 14.58
CA ARG A 2 11.10 -8.83 13.72
C ARG A 2 11.19 -7.32 13.61
N ASP A 3 12.39 -6.76 13.66
CA ASP A 3 12.62 -5.38 13.25
C ASP A 3 11.86 -5.14 11.95
N SER A 4 11.01 -4.13 11.94
CA SER A 4 10.14 -3.84 10.78
C SER A 4 11.02 -3.73 9.53
N MET A 5 10.67 -4.47 8.49
CA MET A 5 11.38 -4.39 7.21
C MET A 5 11.40 -2.93 6.74
N THR A 6 12.54 -2.49 6.26
CA THR A 6 12.62 -1.16 5.64
C THR A 6 11.87 -1.16 4.30
N GLU A 7 11.39 0.00 3.87
CA GLU A 7 10.72 0.15 2.56
C GLU A 7 11.57 -0.40 1.41
N LYS A 8 12.89 -0.18 1.46
CA LYS A 8 13.82 -0.72 0.47
C LYS A 8 13.82 -2.25 0.47
N GLN A 9 13.83 -2.87 1.64
CA GLN A 9 13.77 -4.34 1.76
C GLN A 9 12.45 -4.89 1.23
N GLN A 10 11.34 -4.23 1.54
CA GLN A 10 10.01 -4.62 1.04
C GLN A 10 9.91 -4.48 -0.48
N SER A 11 10.39 -3.37 -1.05
CA SER A 11 10.42 -3.15 -2.50
C SER A 11 11.24 -4.21 -3.23
N MET A 12 12.45 -4.53 -2.72
CA MET A 12 13.29 -5.59 -3.28
C MET A 12 12.64 -6.98 -3.18
N ALA A 13 12.02 -7.28 -2.04
CA ALA A 13 11.29 -8.53 -1.84
C ALA A 13 10.08 -8.63 -2.80
N ALA A 14 9.34 -7.53 -2.99
CA ALA A 14 8.22 -7.46 -3.91
C ALA A 14 8.65 -7.68 -5.37
N ALA A 15 9.78 -7.11 -5.79
CA ALA A 15 10.35 -7.35 -7.12
C ALA A 15 10.74 -8.82 -7.32
N ALA A 16 11.42 -9.43 -6.34
CA ALA A 16 11.81 -10.83 -6.39
C ALA A 16 10.60 -11.78 -6.41
N PHE A 17 9.59 -11.47 -5.59
CA PHE A 17 8.32 -12.20 -5.56
C PHE A 17 7.60 -12.11 -6.91
N ALA A 18 7.43 -10.92 -7.46
CA ALA A 18 6.77 -10.72 -8.75
C ALA A 18 7.44 -11.49 -9.88
N LYS A 19 8.78 -11.45 -9.94
CA LYS A 19 9.57 -12.19 -10.93
C LYS A 19 9.40 -13.71 -10.79
N ARG A 20 9.35 -14.24 -9.57
CA ARG A 20 9.21 -15.68 -9.31
C ARG A 20 7.83 -16.21 -9.68
N TRP A 21 6.79 -15.38 -9.50
CA TRP A 21 5.40 -15.75 -9.77
C TRP A 21 4.92 -15.37 -11.19
N GLU A 22 5.74 -14.67 -11.95
CA GLU A 22 5.42 -14.33 -13.35
C GLU A 22 5.14 -15.59 -14.18
N GLY A 23 3.95 -15.62 -14.81
CA GLY A 23 3.53 -16.74 -15.65
C GLY A 23 3.14 -18.03 -14.89
N ARG A 24 3.10 -18.00 -13.56
CA ARG A 24 2.66 -19.10 -12.69
C ARG A 24 1.30 -18.79 -12.09
N GLY A 25 0.57 -19.83 -11.76
CA GLY A 25 -0.68 -19.66 -11.02
C GLY A 25 -1.72 -20.73 -11.30
N TYR A 26 -1.57 -21.87 -10.61
CA TYR A 26 -2.57 -22.91 -10.53
C TYR A 26 -3.29 -22.82 -9.18
N GLU A 27 -4.54 -22.40 -9.21
CA GLU A 27 -5.35 -22.11 -8.01
C GLU A 27 -5.29 -23.20 -6.95
N LYS A 28 -5.57 -24.45 -7.31
CA LYS A 28 -5.65 -25.56 -6.34
C LYS A 28 -4.28 -25.98 -5.76
N GLY A 29 -3.21 -25.78 -6.49
CA GLY A 29 -1.89 -26.26 -6.07
C GLY A 29 -0.96 -25.16 -5.55
N GLU A 30 -1.17 -23.92 -5.93
CA GLU A 30 -0.21 -22.83 -5.69
C GLU A 30 -0.78 -21.66 -4.87
N SER A 31 -2.10 -21.60 -4.68
CA SER A 31 -2.75 -20.48 -3.97
C SER A 31 -2.20 -20.26 -2.57
N GLN A 32 -2.14 -21.29 -1.75
CA GLN A 32 -1.66 -21.16 -0.38
C GLN A 32 -0.20 -20.73 -0.32
N THR A 33 0.65 -21.32 -1.16
CA THR A 33 2.06 -20.96 -1.25
C THR A 33 2.24 -19.49 -1.65
N PHE A 34 1.49 -19.04 -2.65
CA PHE A 34 1.52 -17.65 -3.11
C PHE A 34 1.24 -16.66 -1.98
N TRP A 35 0.17 -16.86 -1.22
CA TRP A 35 -0.21 -15.98 -0.13
C TRP A 35 0.72 -16.06 1.08
N ILE A 36 1.21 -17.27 1.40
CA ILE A 36 2.20 -17.46 2.46
C ILE A 36 3.50 -16.71 2.12
N GLU A 37 4.02 -16.87 0.91
CA GLU A 37 5.23 -16.19 0.46
C GLU A 37 5.05 -14.66 0.42
N LEU A 38 3.92 -14.17 -0.09
CA LEU A 38 3.61 -12.75 -0.12
C LEU A 38 3.62 -12.14 1.29
N LEU A 39 2.93 -12.77 2.23
CA LEU A 39 2.86 -12.30 3.61
C LEU A 39 4.22 -12.38 4.33
N THR A 40 4.97 -13.44 4.10
CA THR A 40 6.26 -13.65 4.76
C THR A 40 7.37 -12.76 4.19
N GLU A 41 7.51 -12.76 2.87
CA GLU A 41 8.66 -12.14 2.21
C GLU A 41 8.51 -10.62 2.08
N ILE A 42 7.31 -10.13 1.73
CA ILE A 42 7.08 -8.69 1.52
C ILE A 42 6.71 -8.00 2.83
N PHE A 43 5.88 -8.64 3.67
CA PHE A 43 5.33 -8.03 4.87
C PHE A 43 5.93 -8.55 6.18
N GLY A 44 6.83 -9.55 6.12
CA GLY A 44 7.56 -10.02 7.30
C GLY A 44 6.71 -10.77 8.32
N VAL A 45 5.58 -11.37 7.91
CA VAL A 45 4.76 -12.19 8.80
C VAL A 45 5.52 -13.45 9.21
N GLU A 46 5.81 -13.60 10.50
CA GLU A 46 6.65 -14.70 11.01
C GLU A 46 5.93 -16.05 11.04
N SER A 47 4.63 -16.04 11.27
CA SER A 47 3.81 -17.25 11.40
C SER A 47 2.58 -17.18 10.50
N PRO A 48 2.75 -17.26 9.17
CA PRO A 48 1.66 -17.07 8.23
C PRO A 48 0.55 -18.12 8.38
N SER A 49 0.87 -19.34 8.78
CA SER A 49 -0.11 -20.41 9.03
C SER A 49 -1.10 -20.13 10.17
N VAL A 50 -0.74 -19.20 11.08
CA VAL A 50 -1.64 -18.73 12.15
C VAL A 50 -2.32 -17.43 11.75
N PHE A 51 -1.68 -16.67 10.88
CA PHE A 51 -2.12 -15.36 10.47
C PHE A 51 -3.23 -15.40 9.41
N ILE A 52 -3.13 -16.32 8.44
CA ILE A 52 -4.12 -16.55 7.39
C ILE A 52 -4.72 -17.96 7.50
N THR A 53 -6.03 -18.05 7.37
CA THR A 53 -6.76 -19.32 7.31
C THR A 53 -7.18 -19.59 5.87
N PHE A 54 -6.91 -20.79 5.38
CA PHE A 54 -7.31 -21.24 4.05
C PHE A 54 -8.46 -22.21 4.12
N GLU A 55 -9.27 -22.26 3.05
CA GLU A 55 -10.38 -23.21 2.88
C GLU A 55 -11.35 -23.20 4.06
N GLN A 56 -11.67 -22.01 4.59
CA GLN A 56 -12.66 -21.87 5.64
C GLN A 56 -14.04 -22.22 5.11
N GLN A 57 -14.71 -23.14 5.78
CA GLN A 57 -16.04 -23.56 5.38
C GLN A 57 -17.07 -22.43 5.54
N ALA A 58 -17.80 -22.13 4.47
CA ALA A 58 -18.96 -21.27 4.48
C ALA A 58 -20.24 -22.10 4.44
N GLN A 59 -21.16 -21.85 5.38
CA GLN A 59 -22.45 -22.55 5.43
C GLN A 59 -23.45 -21.87 4.49
N LEU A 60 -23.45 -22.33 3.25
CA LEU A 60 -24.49 -22.03 2.27
C LEU A 60 -25.46 -23.23 2.16
N ASP A 61 -26.36 -23.21 1.19
CA ASP A 61 -27.24 -24.36 0.87
C ASP A 61 -26.45 -25.63 0.50
N HIS A 62 -25.18 -25.45 0.15
CA HIS A 62 -24.18 -26.51 -0.07
C HIS A 62 -22.86 -26.11 0.58
N THR A 63 -21.99 -27.08 0.84
CA THR A 63 -20.67 -26.84 1.39
C THR A 63 -19.83 -26.03 0.39
N SER A 64 -19.40 -24.86 0.80
CA SER A 64 -18.52 -23.98 0.05
C SER A 64 -17.33 -23.59 0.93
N PHE A 65 -16.23 -23.23 0.30
CA PHE A 65 -15.00 -22.87 1.01
C PHE A 65 -14.56 -21.46 0.58
N ILE A 66 -14.15 -20.69 1.56
CA ILE A 66 -13.50 -19.39 1.36
C ILE A 66 -12.01 -19.65 1.15
N ASP A 67 -11.45 -19.19 0.06
CA ASP A 67 -10.06 -19.51 -0.32
C ASP A 67 -9.04 -19.00 0.70
N GLY A 68 -9.24 -17.81 1.26
CA GLY A 68 -8.41 -17.26 2.33
C GLY A 68 -9.11 -16.24 3.20
N MET A 69 -8.79 -16.25 4.50
CA MET A 69 -9.25 -15.26 5.47
C MET A 69 -8.09 -14.80 6.34
N ILE A 70 -7.98 -13.49 6.54
CA ILE A 70 -7.08 -12.89 7.52
C ILE A 70 -7.94 -12.22 8.61
N PRO A 71 -8.19 -12.92 9.72
CA PRO A 71 -9.14 -12.45 10.74
C PRO A 71 -8.70 -11.14 11.40
N SER A 72 -7.39 -10.97 11.65
CA SER A 72 -6.85 -9.80 12.35
C SER A 72 -7.06 -8.48 11.63
N THR A 73 -7.13 -8.50 10.29
CA THR A 73 -7.33 -7.32 9.44
C THR A 73 -8.65 -7.34 8.68
N HIS A 74 -9.48 -8.33 8.93
CA HIS A 74 -10.78 -8.53 8.29
C HIS A 74 -10.69 -8.55 6.75
N VAL A 75 -9.77 -9.36 6.21
CA VAL A 75 -9.60 -9.55 4.78
C VAL A 75 -10.14 -10.92 4.36
N MET A 76 -10.97 -10.95 3.31
CA MET A 76 -11.38 -12.15 2.60
C MET A 76 -10.72 -12.20 1.24
N ILE A 77 -10.21 -13.36 0.88
CA ILE A 77 -9.53 -13.62 -0.39
C ILE A 77 -10.34 -14.61 -1.22
N GLU A 78 -10.55 -14.27 -2.48
CA GLU A 78 -11.10 -15.15 -3.49
C GLU A 78 -10.07 -15.33 -4.60
N GLN A 79 -9.52 -16.54 -4.71
CA GLN A 79 -8.43 -16.86 -5.63
C GLN A 79 -8.97 -17.49 -6.92
N LYS A 80 -8.36 -17.13 -8.04
CA LYS A 80 -8.59 -17.75 -9.34
C LYS A 80 -7.27 -18.13 -10.00
N SER A 81 -7.32 -19.09 -10.92
CA SER A 81 -6.15 -19.47 -11.70
C SER A 81 -5.70 -18.37 -12.66
N LEU A 82 -4.41 -18.37 -12.97
CA LEU A 82 -3.83 -17.46 -13.96
C LEU A 82 -4.63 -17.52 -15.27
N GLY A 83 -4.86 -16.36 -15.86
CA GLY A 83 -5.62 -16.21 -17.10
C GLY A 83 -7.14 -16.10 -16.92
N LYS A 84 -7.67 -16.25 -15.70
CA LYS A 84 -9.07 -15.95 -15.42
C LYS A 84 -9.28 -14.46 -15.25
N ASP A 85 -10.27 -13.91 -15.95
CA ASP A 85 -10.65 -12.51 -15.79
C ASP A 85 -11.46 -12.35 -14.49
N LEU A 86 -10.95 -11.53 -13.56
CA LEU A 86 -11.59 -11.28 -12.26
C LEU A 86 -12.91 -10.50 -12.37
N ARG A 87 -13.22 -9.96 -13.52
CA ARG A 87 -14.42 -9.15 -13.78
C ARG A 87 -15.49 -9.88 -14.57
N GLN A 88 -15.18 -11.08 -15.05
CA GLN A 88 -16.15 -11.92 -15.75
C GLN A 88 -16.86 -12.86 -14.79
N ALA A 89 -18.17 -13.05 -15.03
CA ALA A 89 -18.95 -14.03 -14.32
C ALA A 89 -18.52 -15.46 -14.73
N ILE A 90 -18.30 -16.29 -13.72
CA ILE A 90 -17.89 -17.70 -13.85
C ILE A 90 -19.05 -18.56 -13.38
N LYS A 91 -19.33 -19.64 -14.10
CA LYS A 91 -20.36 -20.59 -13.71
C LYS A 91 -19.95 -21.33 -12.43
N GLN A 92 -20.79 -21.23 -11.41
CA GLN A 92 -20.62 -21.91 -10.14
C GLN A 92 -21.14 -23.35 -10.22
N SER A 93 -20.86 -24.16 -9.18
CA SER A 93 -21.33 -25.54 -9.07
C SER A 93 -22.86 -25.66 -9.03
N ASP A 94 -23.55 -24.66 -8.48
CA ASP A 94 -25.02 -24.55 -8.45
C ASP A 94 -25.65 -24.03 -9.75
N GLY A 95 -24.81 -23.76 -10.76
CA GLY A 95 -25.22 -23.24 -12.06
C GLY A 95 -25.37 -21.72 -12.15
N SER A 96 -25.24 -21.00 -11.04
CA SER A 96 -25.26 -19.53 -11.02
C SER A 96 -24.03 -18.96 -11.73
N LEU A 97 -24.16 -17.74 -12.26
CA LEU A 97 -23.07 -16.97 -12.88
C LEU A 97 -22.68 -15.84 -11.94
N LEU A 98 -21.49 -15.92 -11.35
CA LEU A 98 -20.98 -14.92 -10.42
C LEU A 98 -19.55 -14.52 -10.79
N THR A 99 -19.24 -13.23 -10.66
CA THR A 99 -17.85 -12.79 -10.66
C THR A 99 -17.15 -13.27 -9.38
N PRO A 100 -15.82 -13.38 -9.34
CA PRO A 100 -15.10 -13.71 -8.09
C PRO A 100 -15.49 -12.80 -6.93
N PHE A 101 -15.69 -11.51 -7.16
CA PHE A 101 -16.16 -10.58 -6.12
C PHE A 101 -17.58 -10.92 -5.64
N GLN A 102 -18.52 -11.19 -6.53
CA GLN A 102 -19.89 -11.60 -6.16
C GLN A 102 -19.89 -12.92 -5.38
N GLN A 103 -18.99 -13.84 -5.74
CA GLN A 103 -18.80 -15.09 -5.01
C GLN A 103 -18.35 -14.82 -3.57
N ALA A 104 -17.34 -13.97 -3.39
CA ALA A 104 -16.86 -13.56 -2.08
C ALA A 104 -17.94 -12.82 -1.26
N GLN A 105 -18.71 -11.93 -1.89
CA GLN A 105 -19.85 -11.27 -1.23
C GLN A 105 -20.90 -12.26 -0.74
N ARG A 106 -21.19 -13.30 -1.52
CA ARG A 106 -22.12 -14.36 -1.11
C ARG A 106 -21.63 -15.09 0.14
N TYR A 107 -20.32 -15.39 0.21
CA TYR A 107 -19.72 -15.98 1.41
C TYR A 107 -19.74 -15.03 2.60
N SER A 108 -19.43 -13.77 2.38
CA SER A 108 -19.48 -12.74 3.43
C SER A 108 -20.87 -12.60 4.06
N ALA A 109 -21.93 -12.73 3.26
CA ALA A 109 -23.30 -12.57 3.72
C ALA A 109 -23.73 -13.62 4.78
N VAL A 110 -23.15 -14.82 4.75
CA VAL A 110 -23.47 -15.90 5.69
C VAL A 110 -22.57 -15.94 6.93
N LEU A 111 -21.53 -15.11 6.95
CA LEU A 111 -20.66 -14.98 8.13
C LEU A 111 -21.34 -14.17 9.23
N PRO A 112 -21.03 -14.46 10.52
CA PRO A 112 -21.36 -13.58 11.62
C PRO A 112 -20.89 -12.16 11.35
N TYR A 113 -21.63 -11.17 11.80
CA TYR A 113 -21.29 -9.75 11.54
C TYR A 113 -19.87 -9.39 11.96
N SER A 114 -19.39 -9.92 13.10
CA SER A 114 -18.04 -9.71 13.62
C SER A 114 -16.92 -10.32 12.78
N GLU A 115 -17.26 -11.27 11.89
CA GLU A 115 -16.29 -11.97 11.02
C GLU A 115 -16.34 -11.47 9.58
N ARG A 116 -17.30 -10.58 9.27
CA ARG A 116 -17.42 -10.04 7.92
C ARG A 116 -16.20 -9.25 7.52
N PRO A 117 -15.74 -9.42 6.26
CA PRO A 117 -14.54 -8.72 5.80
C PRO A 117 -14.75 -7.21 5.70
N ARG A 118 -13.74 -6.45 6.09
CA ARG A 118 -13.58 -5.04 5.77
C ARG A 118 -13.10 -4.88 4.33
N TRP A 119 -12.26 -5.82 3.88
CA TRP A 119 -11.67 -5.86 2.56
C TRP A 119 -11.96 -7.21 1.88
N ILE A 120 -12.32 -7.18 0.60
CA ILE A 120 -12.35 -8.35 -0.26
C ILE A 120 -11.26 -8.18 -1.32
N VAL A 121 -10.41 -9.18 -1.45
CA VAL A 121 -9.36 -9.24 -2.47
C VAL A 121 -9.65 -10.39 -3.41
N THR A 122 -9.84 -10.10 -4.70
CA THR A 122 -9.85 -11.12 -5.73
C THR A 122 -8.50 -11.15 -6.41
N CYS A 123 -7.95 -12.33 -6.69
CA CYS A 123 -6.62 -12.51 -7.23
C CYS A 123 -6.59 -13.64 -8.26
N ASN A 124 -5.79 -13.46 -9.31
CA ASN A 124 -5.50 -14.50 -10.31
C ASN A 124 -4.00 -14.71 -10.53
N PHE A 125 -3.18 -14.45 -9.52
CA PHE A 125 -1.71 -14.47 -9.53
C PHE A 125 -1.06 -13.32 -10.32
N ALA A 126 -1.70 -12.79 -11.35
CA ALA A 126 -1.18 -11.68 -12.15
C ALA A 126 -1.67 -10.31 -11.68
N GLU A 127 -2.81 -10.28 -11.01
CA GLU A 127 -3.42 -9.05 -10.52
C GLU A 127 -4.24 -9.28 -9.27
N PHE A 128 -4.40 -8.20 -8.51
CA PHE A 128 -5.25 -8.11 -7.32
C PHE A 128 -6.29 -7.02 -7.56
N ASP A 129 -7.56 -7.33 -7.39
CA ASP A 129 -8.63 -6.32 -7.30
C ASP A 129 -9.07 -6.23 -5.84
N VAL A 130 -8.86 -5.05 -5.24
CA VAL A 130 -9.15 -4.78 -3.82
C VAL A 130 -10.43 -3.98 -3.69
N TYR A 131 -11.41 -4.54 -2.98
CA TYR A 131 -12.72 -3.95 -2.76
C TYR A 131 -12.87 -3.47 -1.32
N ASP A 132 -13.27 -2.20 -1.17
CA ASP A 132 -13.58 -1.59 0.11
C ASP A 132 -15.05 -1.85 0.49
N MET A 133 -15.30 -2.65 1.52
CA MET A 133 -16.66 -3.02 1.92
C MET A 133 -17.41 -1.92 2.68
N GLU A 134 -16.74 -0.84 3.06
CA GLU A 134 -17.42 0.40 3.49
C GLU A 134 -17.94 1.21 2.28
N ASN A 135 -17.38 0.96 1.08
CA ASN A 135 -17.86 1.51 -0.17
C ASN A 135 -18.06 0.40 -1.23
N PRO A 136 -19.00 -0.54 -1.02
CA PRO A 136 -19.12 -1.75 -1.85
C PRO A 136 -19.56 -1.48 -3.29
N LYS A 137 -20.00 -0.27 -3.61
CA LYS A 137 -20.34 0.18 -4.97
C LYS A 137 -19.20 0.93 -5.66
N GLY A 138 -18.09 1.18 -4.94
CA GLY A 138 -16.91 1.80 -5.48
C GLY A 138 -16.16 0.88 -6.45
N GLU A 139 -15.40 1.49 -7.35
CA GLU A 139 -14.50 0.74 -8.22
C GLU A 139 -13.38 0.08 -7.40
N PRO A 140 -12.99 -1.15 -7.72
CA PRO A 140 -11.89 -1.81 -7.05
C PRO A 140 -10.55 -1.13 -7.34
N SER A 141 -9.67 -1.17 -6.36
CA SER A 141 -8.28 -0.75 -6.53
C SER A 141 -7.49 -1.90 -7.14
N ARG A 142 -7.05 -1.76 -8.39
CA ARG A 142 -6.28 -2.78 -9.08
C ARG A 142 -4.80 -2.61 -8.87
N ILE A 143 -4.12 -3.72 -8.59
CA ILE A 143 -2.67 -3.81 -8.42
C ILE A 143 -2.18 -4.96 -9.29
N LEU A 144 -1.21 -4.70 -10.17
CA LEU A 144 -0.64 -5.74 -11.02
C LEU A 144 0.59 -6.36 -10.35
N LEU A 145 0.75 -7.68 -10.49
CA LEU A 145 1.92 -8.40 -9.97
C LEU A 145 3.24 -7.76 -10.44
N LYS A 146 3.33 -7.40 -11.72
CA LYS A 146 4.52 -6.78 -12.31
C LYS A 146 4.89 -5.42 -11.71
N ASP A 147 3.93 -4.73 -11.10
CA ASP A 147 4.11 -3.40 -10.53
C ASP A 147 4.31 -3.43 -9.00
N LEU A 148 4.32 -4.63 -8.38
CA LEU A 148 4.42 -4.80 -6.92
C LEU A 148 5.67 -4.15 -6.32
N GLU A 149 6.80 -4.13 -7.03
CA GLU A 149 8.01 -3.44 -6.57
C GLU A 149 7.73 -2.01 -6.11
N LYS A 150 6.85 -1.31 -6.83
CA LYS A 150 6.50 0.10 -6.58
C LYS A 150 5.20 0.24 -5.80
N GLU A 151 4.29 -0.71 -5.91
CA GLU A 151 2.91 -0.60 -5.42
C GLU A 151 2.59 -1.54 -4.25
N TYR A 152 3.57 -2.30 -3.71
CA TYR A 152 3.35 -3.24 -2.59
C TYR A 152 2.67 -2.60 -1.38
N TYR A 153 2.93 -1.32 -1.11
CA TYR A 153 2.34 -0.57 0.00
C TYR A 153 0.80 -0.53 -0.06
N ARG A 154 0.22 -0.64 -1.25
CA ARG A 154 -1.24 -0.69 -1.44
C ARG A 154 -1.87 -1.99 -0.92
N LEU A 155 -1.05 -3.01 -0.62
CA LEU A 155 -1.46 -4.25 0.04
C LEU A 155 -1.15 -4.26 1.55
N GLN A 156 -0.67 -3.14 2.12
CA GLN A 156 -0.31 -3.06 3.54
C GLN A 156 -1.48 -3.36 4.48
N PHE A 157 -2.72 -3.11 4.06
CA PHE A 157 -3.93 -3.45 4.81
C PHE A 157 -4.08 -4.95 5.11
N LEU A 158 -3.38 -5.83 4.38
CA LEU A 158 -3.36 -7.27 4.66
C LEU A 158 -2.80 -7.58 6.06
N VAL A 159 -1.85 -6.77 6.52
CA VAL A 159 -1.10 -6.98 7.78
C VAL A 159 -1.34 -5.91 8.83
N GLU A 160 -1.88 -4.75 8.46
CA GLU A 160 -2.11 -3.62 9.35
C GLU A 160 -3.58 -3.27 9.47
N GLN A 161 -4.03 -3.13 10.71
CA GLN A 161 -5.36 -2.58 10.98
C GLN A 161 -5.40 -1.09 10.61
N GLN A 162 -6.54 -0.62 10.14
CA GLN A 162 -6.75 0.76 9.69
C GLN A 162 -6.34 1.83 10.73
N GLY A 163 -6.46 1.53 12.04
CA GLY A 163 -6.03 2.43 13.11
C GLY A 163 -4.53 2.65 13.17
N ILE A 164 -3.73 1.64 12.84
CA ILE A 164 -2.25 1.74 12.81
C ILE A 164 -1.80 2.58 11.61
N HIS A 165 -2.47 2.44 10.48
CA HIS A 165 -2.19 3.26 9.30
C HIS A 165 -2.45 4.75 9.58
N LEU A 166 -3.59 5.07 10.20
CA LEU A 166 -3.92 6.45 10.60
C LEU A 166 -2.91 7.03 11.60
N GLN A 167 -2.46 6.22 12.58
CA GLN A 167 -1.43 6.65 13.51
C GLN A 167 -0.11 6.96 12.81
N ARG A 168 0.32 6.14 11.85
CA ARG A 168 1.54 6.39 11.05
C ARG A 168 1.41 7.63 10.19
N GLU A 169 0.27 7.84 9.53
CA GLU A 169 0.02 9.07 8.79
C GLU A 169 0.09 10.31 9.68
N MET A 170 -0.46 10.23 10.90
CA MET A 170 -0.35 11.31 11.89
C MET A 170 1.10 11.54 12.32
N GLU A 171 1.88 10.48 12.59
CA GLU A 171 3.30 10.59 12.95
C GLU A 171 4.13 11.22 11.82
N VAL A 172 3.90 10.82 10.57
CA VAL A 172 4.57 11.41 9.40
C VAL A 172 4.21 12.88 9.27
N SER A 173 2.94 13.24 9.44
CA SER A 173 2.47 14.64 9.41
C SER A 173 3.07 15.48 10.53
N MET A 174 3.20 14.92 11.75
CA MET A 174 3.84 15.60 12.89
C MET A 174 5.34 15.82 12.63
N LYS A 175 6.05 14.79 12.13
CA LYS A 175 7.48 14.90 11.78
C LYS A 175 7.70 15.93 10.67
N ALA A 176 6.84 15.97 9.64
CA ALA A 176 6.90 17.00 8.60
C ALA A 176 6.71 18.40 9.21
N GLY A 177 5.75 18.57 10.11
CA GLY A 177 5.52 19.82 10.84
C GLY A 177 6.74 20.26 11.67
N GLU A 178 7.40 19.32 12.36
CA GLU A 178 8.63 19.60 13.11
C GLU A 178 9.78 20.07 12.20
N ILE A 179 9.93 19.46 11.01
CA ILE A 179 10.94 19.86 10.03
C ILE A 179 10.65 21.27 9.53
N VAL A 180 9.39 21.57 9.18
CA VAL A 180 8.98 22.94 8.79
C VAL A 180 9.31 23.94 9.90
N GLY A 181 9.00 23.63 11.17
CA GLY A 181 9.33 24.47 12.31
C GLY A 181 10.82 24.73 12.44
N LYS A 182 11.64 23.68 12.35
CA LYS A 182 13.11 23.81 12.42
C LYS A 182 13.69 24.66 11.26
N LEU A 183 13.17 24.48 10.06
CA LEU A 183 13.58 25.33 8.92
C LEU A 183 13.15 26.77 9.12
N TYR A 184 11.93 27.01 9.57
CA TYR A 184 11.44 28.33 9.89
C TYR A 184 12.33 29.04 10.92
N ASP A 185 12.60 28.38 12.05
CA ASP A 185 13.45 28.90 13.12
C ASP A 185 14.88 29.22 12.65
N ALA A 186 15.43 28.38 11.75
CA ALA A 186 16.76 28.58 11.19
C ALA A 186 16.82 29.80 10.24
N PHE A 187 15.76 30.08 9.50
CA PHE A 187 15.75 31.13 8.50
C PHE A 187 15.14 32.43 8.96
N VAL A 188 14.28 32.45 10.00
CA VAL A 188 13.52 33.64 10.41
C VAL A 188 14.41 34.84 10.74
N THR A 189 15.62 34.60 11.26
CA THR A 189 16.60 35.64 11.57
C THR A 189 17.12 36.39 10.36
N GLN A 190 16.92 35.88 9.15
CA GLN A 190 17.34 36.48 7.88
C GLN A 190 16.18 37.20 7.16
N TYR A 191 15.01 37.21 7.76
CA TYR A 191 13.81 37.85 7.25
C TYR A 191 13.36 38.97 8.18
N ASP A 192 12.65 39.96 7.64
CA ASP A 192 12.05 41.04 8.43
C ASP A 192 10.81 40.50 9.15
N ALA A 193 10.93 40.32 10.46
CA ALA A 193 9.84 39.79 11.29
C ALA A 193 8.68 40.78 11.47
N ASP A 194 8.91 42.08 11.22
CA ASP A 194 7.89 43.14 11.32
C ASP A 194 7.12 43.32 10.00
N ASP A 195 7.61 42.72 8.90
CA ASP A 195 6.93 42.74 7.61
C ASP A 195 6.16 41.43 7.35
N PRO A 196 4.81 41.47 7.33
CA PRO A 196 3.98 40.28 7.05
C PRO A 196 4.29 39.63 5.68
N GLN A 197 4.70 40.42 4.70
CA GLN A 197 5.03 39.90 3.36
C GLN A 197 6.35 39.12 3.38
N SER A 198 7.33 39.59 4.14
CA SER A 198 8.60 38.91 4.37
C SER A 198 8.39 37.54 5.02
N LEU A 199 7.57 37.47 6.07
CA LEU A 199 7.22 36.21 6.74
C LEU A 199 6.44 35.26 5.84
N ARG A 200 5.59 35.78 4.96
CA ARG A 200 4.88 34.97 3.96
C ARG A 200 5.86 34.28 2.99
N TYR A 201 6.87 34.99 2.53
CA TYR A 201 7.90 34.42 1.67
C TYR A 201 8.72 33.35 2.38
N LEU A 202 9.05 33.56 3.66
CA LEU A 202 9.69 32.55 4.49
C LEU A 202 8.86 31.27 4.60
N ASN A 203 7.57 31.40 4.88
CA ASN A 203 6.65 30.25 4.96
C ASN A 203 6.60 29.48 3.64
N ILE A 204 6.50 30.18 2.50
CA ILE A 204 6.51 29.56 1.17
C ILE A 204 7.80 28.80 0.93
N LEU A 205 8.97 29.37 1.29
CA LEU A 205 10.25 28.73 1.16
C LEU A 205 10.31 27.43 1.99
N CYS A 206 9.94 27.49 3.27
CA CYS A 206 9.93 26.31 4.14
C CYS A 206 9.06 25.18 3.60
N VAL A 207 7.86 25.49 3.13
CA VAL A 207 6.94 24.50 2.54
C VAL A 207 7.53 23.89 1.26
N ARG A 208 8.14 24.70 0.39
CA ARG A 208 8.78 24.21 -0.84
C ARG A 208 9.95 23.28 -0.55
N LEU A 209 10.80 23.61 0.42
CA LEU A 209 11.93 22.78 0.82
C LEU A 209 11.46 21.44 1.38
N VAL A 210 10.47 21.45 2.28
CA VAL A 210 9.90 20.21 2.84
C VAL A 210 9.24 19.37 1.76
N PHE A 211 8.54 20.00 0.80
CA PHE A 211 7.99 19.31 -0.36
C PHE A 211 9.09 18.62 -1.18
N CYS A 212 10.20 19.29 -1.47
CA CYS A 212 11.30 18.69 -2.22
C CYS A 212 11.91 17.49 -1.50
N LEU A 213 12.12 17.59 -0.18
CA LEU A 213 12.62 16.48 0.63
C LEU A 213 11.66 15.29 0.61
N TYR A 214 10.37 15.56 0.79
CA TYR A 214 9.34 14.52 0.75
C TYR A 214 9.21 13.88 -0.65
N ALA A 215 9.22 14.70 -1.71
CA ALA A 215 9.14 14.23 -3.09
C ALA A 215 10.34 13.35 -3.48
N GLU A 216 11.50 13.65 -2.93
CA GLU A 216 12.71 12.84 -3.10
C GLU A 216 12.56 11.49 -2.42
N ASP A 217 12.14 11.46 -1.15
CA ASP A 217 11.90 10.24 -0.39
C ASP A 217 10.80 9.37 -1.02
N ALA A 218 9.77 10.00 -1.56
CA ALA A 218 8.68 9.32 -2.28
C ALA A 218 9.06 8.88 -3.71
N GLY A 219 10.28 9.19 -4.18
CA GLY A 219 10.75 8.81 -5.50
C GLY A 219 10.09 9.57 -6.66
N ILE A 220 9.43 10.70 -6.39
CA ILE A 220 8.72 11.51 -7.40
C ILE A 220 9.69 12.08 -8.45
N PHE A 221 10.92 12.39 -8.05
CA PHE A 221 11.94 12.90 -8.95
C PHE A 221 12.60 11.82 -9.84
N GLY A 222 12.16 10.58 -9.75
CA GLY A 222 12.61 9.47 -10.59
C GLY A 222 14.02 8.96 -10.28
N LYS A 223 14.85 9.71 -9.55
CA LYS A 223 16.18 9.33 -9.09
C LYS A 223 16.32 9.69 -7.62
N ARG A 224 16.89 8.78 -6.83
CA ARG A 224 17.14 8.99 -5.40
C ARG A 224 18.19 10.07 -5.19
N ASP A 225 18.05 10.78 -4.09
CA ASP A 225 19.00 11.81 -3.63
C ASP A 225 19.21 12.99 -4.62
N MET A 226 18.28 13.21 -5.57
CA MET A 226 18.39 14.28 -6.55
C MET A 226 18.41 15.67 -5.91
N PHE A 227 17.55 15.93 -4.95
CA PHE A 227 17.48 17.21 -4.27
C PHE A 227 18.66 17.38 -3.31
N HIS A 228 19.03 16.32 -2.59
CA HIS A 228 20.23 16.30 -1.77
C HIS A 228 21.51 16.60 -2.60
N ASP A 229 21.69 15.90 -3.73
CA ASP A 229 22.81 16.09 -4.62
C ASP A 229 22.83 17.51 -5.22
N PHE A 230 21.65 18.03 -5.56
CA PHE A 230 21.51 19.42 -6.00
C PHE A 230 22.01 20.39 -4.94
N LEU A 231 21.58 20.27 -3.70
CA LEU A 231 22.03 21.13 -2.61
C LEU A 231 23.54 20.98 -2.33
N ALA A 232 24.06 19.74 -2.36
CA ALA A 232 25.47 19.45 -2.14
C ALA A 232 26.41 19.99 -3.22
N HIS A 233 25.88 20.32 -4.40
CA HIS A 233 26.66 20.86 -5.52
C HIS A 233 27.04 22.34 -5.33
N TYR A 234 26.28 23.07 -4.50
CA TYR A 234 26.48 24.49 -4.29
C TYR A 234 27.19 24.81 -2.95
N GLN A 235 28.02 25.87 -2.95
CA GLN A 235 28.53 26.42 -1.71
C GLN A 235 27.44 27.20 -0.97
N THR A 236 27.59 27.38 0.33
CA THR A 236 26.62 28.09 1.17
C THR A 236 26.26 29.47 0.64
N GLU A 237 27.25 30.18 0.05
CA GLU A 237 27.12 31.54 -0.49
C GLU A 237 26.24 31.58 -1.75
N ASP A 238 26.25 30.50 -2.54
CA ASP A 238 25.51 30.41 -3.81
C ASP A 238 24.14 29.76 -3.63
N MET A 239 23.84 29.19 -2.45
CA MET A 239 22.63 28.42 -2.16
C MET A 239 21.37 29.23 -2.44
N ARG A 240 21.36 30.51 -2.08
CA ARG A 240 20.22 31.39 -2.34
C ARG A 240 19.87 31.46 -3.82
N MET A 241 20.89 31.65 -4.66
CA MET A 241 20.68 31.77 -6.12
C MET A 241 20.24 30.42 -6.71
N ALA A 242 20.82 29.32 -6.23
CA ALA A 242 20.43 27.98 -6.63
C ALA A 242 18.96 27.68 -6.31
N LEU A 243 18.48 28.02 -5.11
CA LEU A 243 17.08 27.83 -4.71
C LEU A 243 16.12 28.74 -5.47
N VAL A 244 16.52 29.99 -5.77
CA VAL A 244 15.72 30.88 -6.63
C VAL A 244 15.54 30.25 -8.00
N GLN A 245 16.62 29.76 -8.63
CA GLN A 245 16.53 29.10 -9.94
C GLN A 245 15.69 27.82 -9.92
N LEU A 246 15.71 27.08 -8.80
CA LEU A 246 14.91 25.86 -8.66
C LEU A 246 13.42 26.14 -8.57
N PHE A 247 13.02 27.29 -7.99
CA PHE A 247 11.62 27.60 -7.67
C PHE A 247 10.97 28.66 -8.57
N GLU A 248 11.72 29.23 -9.52
CA GLU A 248 11.18 30.08 -10.59
C GLU A 248 10.70 29.22 -11.79
#